data_c401a80d8b8e9536e63a0422c2505fab
#
_entry.id   c401a80d8b8e9536e63a0422c2505fab
#
_cell.length_a   1.000
_cell.length_b   1.000
_cell.length_c   1.000
_cell.angle_alpha   90.00
_cell.angle_beta   90.00
_cell.angle_gamma   90.00
#
_symmetry.space_group_name_H-M   'P 1'
#
loop_
_entity.id
_entity.type
_entity.pdbx_description
1 polymer ?
#
loop_
_entity_poly.entity_id
_entity_poly.type
_entity_poly.pdbx_seq_one_letter_code
_entity_poly.pdbx_strand_id
1 'polypeptide(L)'
;MNQETDTSPPEKSADQRPEHPDFWSKRFGAGTTPWDAGKVPDDFSAFVGRQAAPLRTLIPGCGSAWEAAHLAARQWPVSALDFSPVAIETARGILGDAPVDLVCADFFQWQPPAALDLIYERAFLCALPRKLWDDWGRRVAELLPAGGLLAGYFFVCDQLKGPPFGILPEQLEALLQPAFERLEERPAADSIPVFAGRERWQVWRRKG
;
A
#
# COMPACT_ATOMS: atom_id res chain seq x y z
N MET A 1 -13.56 -50.36 -12.78
CA MET A 1 -13.38 -49.34 -11.72
C MET A 1 -12.26 -48.43 -12.17
N ASN A 2 -12.62 -47.33 -12.87
CA ASN A 2 -11.64 -46.30 -13.29
C ASN A 2 -11.46 -45.36 -12.09
N GLN A 3 -10.26 -45.33 -11.55
CA GLN A 3 -9.84 -44.24 -10.65
C GLN A 3 -9.53 -43.04 -11.53
N GLU A 4 -10.39 -42.03 -11.52
CA GLU A 4 -10.07 -40.70 -12.01
C GLU A 4 -8.98 -40.13 -11.09
N THR A 5 -7.76 -40.02 -11.61
CA THR A 5 -6.70 -39.31 -10.93
C THR A 5 -7.04 -37.83 -10.96
N ASP A 6 -7.33 -37.24 -9.78
CA ASP A 6 -7.47 -35.81 -9.61
C ASP A 6 -6.16 -35.12 -10.06
N THR A 7 -6.23 -34.43 -11.20
CA THR A 7 -5.10 -33.71 -11.82
C THR A 7 -5.10 -32.23 -11.46
N SER A 8 -5.69 -31.84 -10.33
CA SER A 8 -5.59 -30.48 -9.83
C SER A 8 -4.13 -30.13 -9.57
N PRO A 9 -3.64 -28.97 -10.05
CA PRO A 9 -2.26 -28.55 -9.77
C PRO A 9 -2.06 -28.40 -8.26
N PRO A 10 -0.88 -28.76 -7.71
CA PRO A 10 -0.61 -28.67 -6.30
C PRO A 10 -0.83 -27.24 -5.79
N GLU A 11 -1.48 -27.12 -4.64
CA GLU A 11 -1.71 -25.82 -4.02
C GLU A 11 -0.37 -25.16 -3.67
N LYS A 12 -0.19 -23.86 -4.03
CA LYS A 12 1.02 -23.11 -3.73
C LYS A 12 1.22 -23.01 -2.22
N SER A 13 2.46 -23.19 -1.76
CA SER A 13 2.84 -22.95 -0.37
C SER A 13 2.63 -21.49 0.06
N ALA A 14 2.54 -21.22 1.36
CA ALA A 14 2.30 -19.87 1.90
C ALA A 14 3.35 -18.85 1.42
N ASP A 15 4.62 -19.24 1.35
CA ASP A 15 5.74 -18.40 0.87
C ASP A 15 5.71 -18.14 -0.66
N GLN A 16 4.77 -18.70 -1.39
CA GLN A 16 4.52 -18.48 -2.83
C GLN A 16 3.27 -17.65 -3.10
N ARG A 17 2.50 -17.29 -2.07
CA ARG A 17 1.23 -16.57 -2.16
C ARG A 17 1.35 -15.17 -1.54
N PRO A 18 1.25 -14.09 -2.33
CA PRO A 18 1.42 -12.72 -1.81
C PRO A 18 0.36 -12.28 -0.79
N GLU A 19 -0.75 -12.99 -0.68
CA GLU A 19 -1.75 -12.81 0.38
C GLU A 19 -1.35 -13.45 1.73
N HIS A 20 -0.16 -14.04 1.84
CA HIS A 20 0.38 -14.61 3.08
C HIS A 20 1.61 -13.83 3.56
N PRO A 21 1.76 -13.61 4.88
CA PRO A 21 2.90 -12.89 5.43
C PRO A 21 4.25 -13.56 5.15
N ASP A 22 4.29 -14.90 5.04
CA ASP A 22 5.53 -15.65 4.76
C ASP A 22 6.15 -15.28 3.41
N PHE A 23 5.31 -14.95 2.41
CA PHE A 23 5.79 -14.51 1.10
C PHE A 23 6.66 -13.25 1.20
N TRP A 24 6.23 -12.29 2.01
CA TRP A 24 6.93 -11.02 2.21
C TRP A 24 8.06 -11.16 3.21
N SER A 25 7.84 -11.89 4.31
CA SER A 25 8.88 -12.19 5.31
C SER A 25 10.13 -12.81 4.69
N LYS A 26 9.95 -13.74 3.76
CA LYS A 26 11.06 -14.35 2.99
C LYS A 26 11.85 -13.32 2.19
N ARG A 27 11.17 -12.35 1.55
CA ARG A 27 11.80 -11.30 0.74
C ARG A 27 12.53 -10.28 1.58
N PHE A 28 11.91 -9.79 2.65
CA PHE A 28 12.55 -8.90 3.60
C PHE A 28 13.75 -9.55 4.26
N GLY A 29 13.63 -10.80 4.73
CA GLY A 29 14.72 -11.55 5.32
C GLY A 29 15.90 -11.83 4.38
N ALA A 30 15.64 -11.94 3.06
CA ALA A 30 16.65 -12.10 2.03
C ALA A 30 17.22 -10.76 1.50
N GLY A 31 16.73 -9.60 1.98
CA GLY A 31 17.11 -8.29 1.45
C GLY A 31 16.69 -8.07 -0.01
N THR A 32 15.68 -8.82 -0.50
CA THR A 32 15.20 -8.74 -1.89
C THR A 32 13.95 -7.87 -1.93
N THR A 33 14.13 -6.55 -1.84
CA THR A 33 13.06 -5.55 -1.76
C THR A 33 13.17 -4.50 -2.89
N PRO A 34 13.05 -4.90 -4.17
CA PRO A 34 13.24 -3.99 -5.30
C PRO A 34 12.21 -2.84 -5.39
N TRP A 35 11.13 -2.92 -4.61
CA TRP A 35 10.12 -1.86 -4.44
C TRP A 35 10.51 -0.81 -3.40
N ASP A 36 11.56 -1.04 -2.61
CA ASP A 36 12.05 -0.10 -1.60
C ASP A 36 13.05 0.88 -2.21
N ALA A 37 12.71 2.15 -2.20
CA ALA A 37 13.57 3.21 -2.72
C ALA A 37 14.70 3.63 -1.76
N GLY A 38 14.65 3.19 -0.50
CA GLY A 38 15.57 3.64 0.56
C GLY A 38 15.43 5.13 0.91
N LYS A 39 14.36 5.78 0.45
CA LYS A 39 14.07 7.20 0.66
C LYS A 39 12.58 7.47 0.57
N VAL A 40 12.18 8.66 1.04
CA VAL A 40 10.83 9.19 0.83
C VAL A 40 10.68 9.70 -0.60
N PRO A 41 9.59 9.33 -1.31
CA PRO A 41 9.34 9.82 -2.67
C PRO A 41 9.06 11.32 -2.74
N ASP A 42 9.52 11.94 -3.83
CA ASP A 42 9.46 13.40 -4.01
C ASP A 42 8.01 13.91 -4.08
N ASP A 43 7.11 13.20 -4.79
CA ASP A 43 5.69 13.58 -4.88
C ASP A 43 5.00 13.54 -3.53
N PHE A 44 5.29 12.51 -2.72
CA PHE A 44 4.74 12.42 -1.37
C PHE A 44 5.27 13.54 -0.46
N SER A 45 6.57 13.81 -0.49
CA SER A 45 7.17 14.92 0.26
C SER A 45 6.56 16.27 -0.13
N ALA A 46 6.35 16.51 -1.43
CA ALA A 46 5.69 17.71 -1.94
C ALA A 46 4.20 17.78 -1.52
N PHE A 47 3.50 16.64 -1.53
CA PHE A 47 2.11 16.57 -1.05
C PHE A 47 2.02 16.94 0.43
N VAL A 48 2.87 16.36 1.28
CA VAL A 48 2.94 16.66 2.72
C VAL A 48 3.24 18.14 2.97
N GLY A 49 4.19 18.72 2.22
CA GLY A 49 4.56 20.13 2.34
C GLY A 49 3.45 21.13 1.97
N ARG A 50 2.43 20.70 1.23
CA ARG A 50 1.28 21.55 0.83
C ARG A 50 0.12 21.51 1.83
N GLN A 51 0.14 20.59 2.80
CA GLN A 51 -0.97 20.49 3.76
C GLN A 51 -0.90 21.61 4.79
N ALA A 52 -2.06 22.22 5.08
CA ALA A 52 -2.17 23.32 6.05
C ALA A 52 -1.98 22.85 7.51
N ALA A 53 -2.20 21.58 7.79
CA ALA A 53 -2.07 20.96 9.11
C ALA A 53 -1.69 19.47 8.96
N PRO A 54 -1.11 18.85 10.02
CA PRO A 54 -0.89 17.42 10.10
C PRO A 54 -2.19 16.62 9.89
N LEU A 55 -2.12 15.57 9.06
CA LEU A 55 -3.21 14.64 8.81
C LEU A 55 -2.95 13.32 9.53
N ARG A 56 -3.95 12.76 10.21
CA ARG A 56 -3.87 11.41 10.78
C ARG A 56 -3.81 10.40 9.65
N THR A 57 -2.64 9.79 9.49
CA THR A 57 -2.30 9.01 8.30
C THR A 57 -2.17 7.53 8.61
N LEU A 58 -2.76 6.69 7.75
CA LEU A 58 -2.49 5.27 7.66
C LEU A 58 -1.57 4.98 6.48
N ILE A 59 -0.55 4.15 6.72
CA ILE A 59 0.32 3.60 5.67
C ILE A 59 0.19 2.07 5.70
N PRO A 60 -0.65 1.46 4.85
CA PRO A 60 -0.78 0.01 4.75
C PRO A 60 0.36 -0.59 3.96
N GLY A 61 0.86 -1.77 4.35
CA GLY A 61 2.02 -2.41 3.73
C GLY A 61 3.27 -1.52 3.82
N CYS A 62 3.54 -0.97 5.01
CA CYS A 62 4.54 0.08 5.21
C CYS A 62 5.98 -0.34 4.90
N GLY A 63 6.26 -1.65 4.82
CA GLY A 63 7.60 -2.16 4.56
C GLY A 63 8.66 -1.56 5.49
N SER A 64 9.64 -0.85 4.92
CA SER A 64 10.72 -0.17 5.68
C SER A 64 10.28 1.12 6.38
N ALA A 65 9.07 1.61 6.14
CA ALA A 65 8.43 2.75 6.82
C ALA A 65 9.16 4.11 6.69
N TRP A 66 9.86 4.36 5.58
CA TRP A 66 10.53 5.65 5.31
C TRP A 66 9.55 6.83 5.36
N GLU A 67 8.36 6.67 4.77
CA GLU A 67 7.33 7.70 4.75
C GLU A 67 6.72 7.92 6.13
N ALA A 68 6.59 6.86 6.95
CA ALA A 68 6.15 6.99 8.33
C ALA A 68 7.14 7.81 9.16
N ALA A 69 8.45 7.56 9.02
CA ALA A 69 9.50 8.34 9.66
C ALA A 69 9.45 9.82 9.24
N HIS A 70 9.23 10.08 7.94
CA HIS A 70 9.11 11.43 7.40
C HIS A 70 7.92 12.21 7.98
N LEU A 71 6.77 11.55 8.12
CA LEU A 71 5.56 12.14 8.71
C LEU A 71 5.75 12.39 10.22
N ALA A 72 6.31 11.41 10.95
CA ALA A 72 6.57 11.52 12.38
C ALA A 72 7.51 12.68 12.71
N ALA A 73 8.57 12.89 11.90
CA ALA A 73 9.47 14.03 12.02
C ALA A 73 8.76 15.40 11.84
N ARG A 74 7.57 15.39 11.24
CA ARG A 74 6.69 16.57 11.06
C ARG A 74 5.51 16.58 12.02
N GLN A 75 5.56 15.73 13.05
CA GLN A 75 4.52 15.62 14.07
C GLN A 75 3.13 15.19 13.55
N TRP A 76 3.09 14.49 12.43
CA TRP A 76 1.84 13.89 11.95
C TRP A 76 1.53 12.63 12.77
N PRO A 77 0.27 12.42 13.18
CA PRO A 77 -0.15 11.15 13.77
C PRO A 77 -0.13 10.05 12.70
N VAL A 78 0.68 9.00 12.87
CA VAL A 78 0.87 7.95 11.86
C VAL A 78 0.65 6.58 12.47
N SER A 79 -0.20 5.78 11.80
CA SER A 79 -0.26 4.33 11.97
C SER A 79 0.36 3.67 10.73
N ALA A 80 1.39 2.86 10.93
CA ALA A 80 2.09 2.12 9.89
C ALA A 80 1.84 0.63 10.07
N LEU A 81 1.28 -0.03 9.05
CA LEU A 81 0.87 -1.43 9.10
C LEU A 81 1.68 -2.27 8.12
N ASP A 82 2.13 -3.40 8.58
CA ASP A 82 2.51 -4.51 7.71
C ASP A 82 2.11 -5.84 8.36
N PHE A 83 1.75 -6.85 7.58
CA PHE A 83 1.40 -8.15 8.16
C PHE A 83 2.61 -9.10 8.22
N SER A 84 3.74 -8.73 7.59
CA SER A 84 5.01 -9.44 7.71
C SER A 84 5.76 -9.03 8.97
N PRO A 85 5.99 -9.92 9.94
CA PRO A 85 6.77 -9.58 11.13
C PRO A 85 8.21 -9.17 10.79
N VAL A 86 8.78 -9.68 9.70
CA VAL A 86 10.14 -9.30 9.26
C VAL A 86 10.17 -7.88 8.68
N ALA A 87 9.11 -7.47 7.96
CA ALA A 87 8.95 -6.08 7.52
C ALA A 87 8.82 -5.13 8.72
N ILE A 88 8.05 -5.50 9.74
CA ILE A 88 7.91 -4.74 10.99
C ILE A 88 9.25 -4.58 11.72
N GLU A 89 10.09 -5.61 11.78
CA GLU A 89 11.43 -5.48 12.36
C GLU A 89 12.32 -4.52 11.54
N THR A 90 12.24 -4.60 10.21
CA THR A 90 12.94 -3.65 9.32
C THR A 90 12.47 -2.22 9.57
N ALA A 91 11.14 -2.01 9.61
CA ALA A 91 10.54 -0.71 9.91
C ALA A 91 10.98 -0.15 11.26
N ARG A 92 11.01 -1.00 12.29
CA ARG A 92 11.46 -0.62 13.65
C ARG A 92 12.91 -0.12 13.64
N GLY A 93 13.78 -0.76 12.85
CA GLY A 93 15.18 -0.33 12.69
C GLY A 93 15.31 1.05 12.05
N ILE A 94 14.41 1.39 11.11
CA ILE A 94 14.39 2.71 10.44
C ILE A 94 13.75 3.79 11.33
N LEU A 95 12.67 3.44 12.02
CA LEU A 95 11.92 4.38 12.85
C LEU A 95 12.66 4.78 14.12
N GLY A 96 13.44 3.86 14.73
CA GLY A 96 14.05 4.12 16.03
C GLY A 96 12.98 4.50 17.06
N ASP A 97 13.16 5.67 17.69
CA ASP A 97 12.25 6.22 18.70
C ASP A 97 11.19 7.17 18.11
N ALA A 98 11.02 7.19 16.78
CA ALA A 98 10.01 8.04 16.14
C ALA A 98 8.59 7.67 16.64
N PRO A 99 7.72 8.65 16.94
CA PRO A 99 6.38 8.42 17.47
C PRO A 99 5.41 7.92 16.38
N VAL A 100 5.58 6.69 15.93
CA VAL A 100 4.75 5.99 14.95
C VAL A 100 4.05 4.82 15.63
N ASP A 101 2.75 4.69 15.42
CA ASP A 101 1.99 3.49 15.78
C ASP A 101 2.29 2.39 14.75
N LEU A 102 3.35 1.61 15.03
CA LEU A 102 3.82 0.52 14.16
C LEU A 102 3.17 -0.80 14.55
N VAL A 103 2.34 -1.35 13.67
CA VAL A 103 1.47 -2.49 13.96
C VAL A 103 1.71 -3.65 12.98
N CYS A 104 1.98 -4.85 13.54
CA CYS A 104 1.97 -6.10 12.77
C CYS A 104 0.53 -6.60 12.65
N ALA A 105 -0.16 -6.28 11.56
CA ALA A 105 -1.58 -6.62 11.39
C ALA A 105 -1.98 -6.74 9.93
N ASP A 106 -3.07 -7.49 9.68
CA ASP A 106 -3.75 -7.53 8.40
C ASP A 106 -4.58 -6.26 8.20
N PHE A 107 -4.32 -5.54 7.11
CA PHE A 107 -5.05 -4.33 6.71
C PHE A 107 -6.58 -4.53 6.67
N PHE A 108 -7.04 -5.69 6.24
CA PHE A 108 -8.47 -5.98 6.12
C PHE A 108 -9.17 -6.17 7.47
N GLN A 109 -8.40 -6.47 8.53
CA GLN A 109 -8.92 -6.74 9.88
C GLN A 109 -8.65 -5.60 10.87
N TRP A 110 -7.61 -4.79 10.62
CA TRP A 110 -7.18 -3.74 11.53
C TRP A 110 -8.22 -2.63 11.67
N GLN A 111 -8.35 -2.07 12.87
CA GLN A 111 -9.24 -0.93 13.15
C GLN A 111 -8.41 0.27 13.64
N PRO A 112 -8.64 1.47 13.07
CA PRO A 112 -7.93 2.66 13.51
C PRO A 112 -8.37 3.09 14.92
N PRO A 113 -7.43 3.58 15.75
CA PRO A 113 -7.76 4.07 17.09
C PRO A 113 -8.56 5.39 17.07
N ALA A 114 -8.56 6.10 15.95
CA ALA A 114 -9.34 7.32 15.70
C ALA A 114 -9.57 7.50 14.20
N ALA A 115 -10.51 8.39 13.81
CA ALA A 115 -10.80 8.68 12.41
C ALA A 115 -9.56 9.12 11.65
N LEU A 116 -9.39 8.57 10.46
CA LEU A 116 -8.26 8.88 9.57
C LEU A 116 -8.59 10.09 8.68
N ASP A 117 -7.56 10.89 8.38
CA ASP A 117 -7.64 11.97 7.40
C ASP A 117 -7.03 11.58 6.07
N LEU A 118 -6.05 10.65 6.09
CA LEU A 118 -5.28 10.21 4.93
C LEU A 118 -4.97 8.71 4.99
N ILE A 119 -5.14 8.03 3.86
CA ILE A 119 -4.49 6.74 3.58
C ILE A 119 -3.45 7.00 2.49
N TYR A 120 -2.19 6.63 2.76
CA TYR A 120 -1.12 6.71 1.79
C TYR A 120 -0.88 5.37 1.11
N GLU A 121 -1.00 5.34 -0.20
CA GLU A 121 -0.82 4.16 -1.05
C GLU A 121 0.54 4.19 -1.74
N ARG A 122 1.35 3.18 -1.49
CA ARG A 122 2.55 2.91 -2.30
C ARG A 122 2.86 1.43 -2.32
N ALA A 123 2.87 0.86 -3.51
CA ALA A 123 3.21 -0.54 -3.76
C ALA A 123 2.37 -1.57 -2.96
N PHE A 124 1.24 -1.15 -2.36
CA PHE A 124 0.36 -2.03 -1.59
C PHE A 124 -0.73 -2.65 -2.47
N LEU A 125 -1.52 -1.86 -3.21
CA LEU A 125 -2.54 -2.39 -4.13
C LEU A 125 -1.92 -3.33 -5.16
N CYS A 126 -0.80 -2.95 -5.76
CA CYS A 126 -0.11 -3.78 -6.76
C CYS A 126 0.58 -5.02 -6.16
N ALA A 127 0.73 -5.09 -4.84
CA ALA A 127 1.21 -6.27 -4.12
C ALA A 127 0.08 -7.29 -3.87
N LEU A 128 -1.17 -6.83 -3.80
CA LEU A 128 -2.34 -7.67 -3.56
C LEU A 128 -2.74 -8.46 -4.80
N PRO A 129 -3.04 -9.76 -4.68
CA PRO A 129 -3.71 -10.51 -5.75
C PRO A 129 -4.98 -9.80 -6.20
N ARG A 130 -5.25 -9.80 -7.51
CA ARG A 130 -6.41 -9.11 -8.11
C ARG A 130 -7.76 -9.46 -7.49
N LYS A 131 -7.91 -10.68 -7.00
CA LYS A 131 -9.12 -11.15 -6.27
C LYS A 131 -9.44 -10.35 -5.00
N LEU A 132 -8.45 -9.58 -4.45
CA LEU A 132 -8.61 -8.75 -3.25
C LEU A 132 -8.81 -7.26 -3.56
N TRP A 133 -8.80 -6.85 -4.83
CA TRP A 133 -8.88 -5.42 -5.17
C TRP A 133 -10.23 -4.80 -4.82
N ASP A 134 -11.33 -5.51 -5.06
CA ASP A 134 -12.67 -5.02 -4.67
C ASP A 134 -12.78 -4.88 -3.14
N ASP A 135 -12.22 -5.82 -2.39
CA ASP A 135 -12.16 -5.76 -0.93
C ASP A 135 -11.30 -4.58 -0.46
N TRP A 136 -10.16 -4.35 -1.11
CA TRP A 136 -9.30 -3.21 -0.84
C TRP A 136 -10.04 -1.87 -1.09
N GLY A 137 -10.70 -1.72 -2.23
CA GLY A 137 -11.44 -0.49 -2.56
C GLY A 137 -12.54 -0.19 -1.55
N ARG A 138 -13.32 -1.21 -1.13
CA ARG A 138 -14.32 -1.09 -0.08
C ARG A 138 -13.68 -0.72 1.26
N ARG A 139 -12.58 -1.37 1.62
CA ARG A 139 -11.89 -1.15 2.89
C ARG A 139 -11.34 0.27 3.02
N VAL A 140 -10.72 0.79 1.97
CA VAL A 140 -10.25 2.20 1.94
C VAL A 140 -11.43 3.17 2.11
N ALA A 141 -12.57 2.90 1.46
CA ALA A 141 -13.76 3.72 1.58
C ALA A 141 -14.41 3.66 2.98
N GLU A 142 -14.33 2.52 3.67
CA GLU A 142 -14.80 2.36 5.05
C GLU A 142 -13.93 3.10 6.06
N LEU A 143 -12.61 3.08 5.86
CA LEU A 143 -11.64 3.67 6.79
C LEU A 143 -11.58 5.19 6.72
N LEU A 144 -11.94 5.80 5.58
CA LEU A 144 -11.92 7.24 5.39
C LEU A 144 -13.31 7.84 5.56
N PRO A 145 -13.48 8.84 6.44
CA PRO A 145 -14.72 9.63 6.50
C PRO A 145 -14.87 10.51 5.24
N ALA A 146 -16.06 11.07 5.03
CA ALA A 146 -16.28 12.05 3.97
C ALA A 146 -15.24 13.19 4.05
N GLY A 147 -14.64 13.51 2.92
CA GLY A 147 -13.55 14.49 2.82
C GLY A 147 -12.15 13.95 3.07
N GLY A 148 -12.01 12.75 3.65
CA GLY A 148 -10.71 12.08 3.84
C GLY A 148 -10.03 11.77 2.50
N LEU A 149 -8.70 11.69 2.52
CA LEU A 149 -7.88 11.57 1.31
C LEU A 149 -7.27 10.17 1.17
N LEU A 150 -7.26 9.67 -0.06
CA LEU A 150 -6.39 8.58 -0.49
C LEU A 150 -5.37 9.21 -1.45
N ALA A 151 -4.09 9.17 -1.10
CA ALA A 151 -3.03 9.73 -1.93
C ALA A 151 -1.90 8.74 -2.09
N GLY A 152 -1.30 8.68 -3.28
CA GLY A 152 -0.17 7.77 -3.47
C GLY A 152 0.14 7.43 -4.92
N TYR A 153 0.90 6.34 -5.06
CA TYR A 153 1.42 5.86 -6.34
C TYR A 153 0.70 4.60 -6.77
N PHE A 154 0.06 4.66 -7.92
CA PHE A 154 -0.64 3.53 -8.50
C PHE A 154 0.15 2.97 -9.69
N PHE A 155 0.36 1.65 -9.71
CA PHE A 155 1.08 0.95 -10.77
C PHE A 155 0.13 0.68 -11.94
N VAL A 156 0.06 1.65 -12.87
CA VAL A 156 -0.91 1.68 -13.96
C VAL A 156 -0.31 1.08 -15.22
N CYS A 157 -0.66 -0.16 -15.51
CA CYS A 157 -0.25 -0.88 -16.73
C CYS A 157 -1.06 -2.19 -16.88
N ASP A 158 -0.84 -2.89 -17.99
CA ASP A 158 -1.51 -4.15 -18.35
C ASP A 158 -0.82 -5.42 -17.81
N GLN A 159 0.16 -5.27 -16.89
CA GLN A 159 0.91 -6.39 -16.33
C GLN A 159 0.03 -7.32 -15.50
N LEU A 160 -0.30 -8.51 -16.04
CA LEU A 160 -1.18 -9.48 -15.38
C LEU A 160 -0.50 -10.31 -14.30
N LYS A 161 0.81 -10.60 -14.49
CA LYS A 161 1.60 -11.40 -13.54
C LYS A 161 2.27 -10.49 -12.52
N GLY A 162 2.22 -10.89 -11.25
CA GLY A 162 2.77 -10.10 -10.15
C GLY A 162 3.12 -10.95 -8.93
N PRO A 163 3.47 -10.34 -7.79
CA PRO A 163 3.58 -8.89 -7.65
C PRO A 163 4.80 -8.30 -8.36
N PRO A 164 4.76 -7.04 -8.81
CA PRO A 164 3.61 -6.15 -8.79
C PRO A 164 2.57 -6.49 -9.87
N PHE A 165 1.27 -6.41 -9.52
CA PHE A 165 0.16 -6.57 -10.46
C PHE A 165 -0.24 -5.20 -11.02
N GLY A 166 -0.24 -5.05 -12.34
CA GLY A 166 -0.70 -3.82 -12.99
C GLY A 166 -2.22 -3.68 -12.94
N ILE A 167 -2.71 -2.45 -12.81
CA ILE A 167 -4.12 -2.09 -12.95
C ILE A 167 -4.28 -1.16 -14.14
N LEU A 168 -5.31 -1.39 -14.98
CA LEU A 168 -5.61 -0.47 -16.08
C LEU A 168 -6.28 0.80 -15.55
N PRO A 169 -6.11 1.97 -16.22
CA PRO A 169 -6.72 3.23 -15.78
C PRO A 169 -8.22 3.10 -15.50
N GLU A 170 -8.97 2.48 -16.43
CA GLU A 170 -10.41 2.26 -16.29
C GLU A 170 -10.80 1.32 -15.16
N GLN A 171 -9.95 0.34 -14.82
CA GLN A 171 -10.17 -0.55 -13.68
C GLN A 171 -9.96 0.20 -12.36
N LEU A 172 -8.91 1.02 -12.24
CA LEU A 172 -8.67 1.83 -11.06
C LEU A 172 -9.79 2.86 -10.86
N GLU A 173 -10.24 3.48 -11.94
CA GLU A 173 -11.38 4.40 -11.93
C GLU A 173 -12.65 3.70 -11.44
N ALA A 174 -12.98 2.53 -12.01
CA ALA A 174 -14.16 1.75 -11.62
C ALA A 174 -14.10 1.30 -10.14
N LEU A 175 -12.89 1.03 -9.62
CA LEU A 175 -12.66 0.62 -8.24
C LEU A 175 -12.87 1.76 -7.25
N LEU A 176 -12.44 2.98 -7.57
CA LEU A 176 -12.41 4.10 -6.64
C LEU A 176 -13.58 5.08 -6.84
N GLN A 177 -14.02 5.34 -8.08
CA GLN A 177 -15.02 6.35 -8.40
C GLN A 177 -16.37 6.18 -7.66
N PRO A 178 -16.86 4.98 -7.32
CA PRO A 178 -18.09 4.85 -6.56
C PRO A 178 -18.05 5.60 -5.21
N ALA A 179 -16.89 5.63 -4.55
CA ALA A 179 -16.73 6.22 -3.22
C ALA A 179 -15.85 7.48 -3.21
N PHE A 180 -15.07 7.74 -4.25
CA PHE A 180 -14.09 8.82 -4.30
C PHE A 180 -14.23 9.71 -5.53
N GLU A 181 -13.73 10.94 -5.41
CA GLU A 181 -13.52 11.90 -6.47
C GLU A 181 -12.02 12.10 -6.67
N ARG A 182 -11.51 11.95 -7.90
CA ARG A 182 -10.10 12.19 -8.21
C ARG A 182 -9.81 13.69 -8.27
N LEU A 183 -8.88 14.15 -7.43
CA LEU A 183 -8.45 15.55 -7.36
C LEU A 183 -7.18 15.83 -8.17
N GLU A 184 -6.27 14.85 -8.23
CA GLU A 184 -4.96 15.00 -8.87
C GLU A 184 -4.56 13.70 -9.56
N GLU A 185 -3.94 13.82 -10.74
CA GLU A 185 -3.28 12.71 -11.44
C GLU A 185 -2.13 13.24 -12.29
N ARG A 186 -0.97 12.61 -12.21
CA ARG A 186 0.20 12.87 -13.05
C ARG A 186 1.18 11.70 -13.04
N PRO A 187 2.11 11.61 -14.01
CA PRO A 187 3.23 10.67 -13.91
C PRO A 187 4.00 10.90 -12.61
N ALA A 188 4.48 9.82 -11.99
CA ALA A 188 5.34 9.91 -10.82
C ALA A 188 6.67 10.61 -11.19
N ALA A 189 7.15 11.51 -10.31
CA ALA A 189 8.34 12.29 -10.56
C ALA A 189 9.64 11.46 -10.44
N ASP A 190 9.65 10.48 -9.52
CA ASP A 190 10.84 9.73 -9.11
C ASP A 190 10.61 8.23 -8.95
N SER A 191 9.93 7.60 -9.94
CA SER A 191 9.73 6.15 -9.97
C SER A 191 11.04 5.37 -9.94
N ILE A 192 11.08 4.33 -9.10
CA ILE A 192 12.21 3.39 -9.07
C ILE A 192 12.13 2.40 -10.25
N PRO A 193 13.24 1.72 -10.61
CA PRO A 193 13.32 0.92 -11.84
C PRO A 193 12.21 -0.11 -12.02
N VAL A 194 11.75 -0.76 -10.94
CA VAL A 194 10.69 -1.79 -11.01
C VAL A 194 9.34 -1.21 -11.45
N PHE A 195 9.11 0.08 -11.23
CA PHE A 195 7.86 0.77 -11.54
C PHE A 195 8.00 1.83 -12.65
N ALA A 196 9.23 2.12 -13.09
CA ALA A 196 9.54 3.25 -13.97
C ALA A 196 8.63 3.34 -15.21
N GLY A 197 8.08 4.54 -15.44
CA GLY A 197 7.19 4.84 -16.55
C GLY A 197 5.76 4.30 -16.41
N ARG A 198 5.45 3.60 -15.32
CA ARG A 198 4.15 2.95 -15.08
C ARG A 198 3.50 3.36 -13.77
N GLU A 199 4.15 4.18 -12.96
CA GLU A 199 3.55 4.76 -11.77
C GLU A 199 2.86 6.09 -12.08
N ARG A 200 1.68 6.25 -11.48
CA ARG A 200 0.92 7.50 -11.50
C ARG A 200 0.74 7.97 -10.07
N TRP A 201 1.16 9.19 -9.77
CA TRP A 201 0.76 9.88 -8.56
C TRP A 201 -0.70 10.29 -8.68
N GLN A 202 -1.55 9.94 -7.70
CA GLN A 202 -2.94 10.32 -7.66
C GLN A 202 -3.37 10.73 -6.25
N VAL A 203 -4.32 11.67 -6.19
CA VAL A 203 -5.02 12.07 -4.96
C VAL A 203 -6.51 11.96 -5.19
N TRP A 204 -7.19 11.26 -4.30
CA TRP A 204 -8.62 11.01 -4.31
C TRP A 204 -9.24 11.49 -3.01
N ARG A 205 -10.43 12.10 -3.07
CA ARG A 205 -11.18 12.55 -1.91
C ARG A 205 -12.41 11.68 -1.71
N ARG A 206 -12.65 11.22 -0.48
CA ARG A 206 -13.85 10.47 -0.11
C ARG A 206 -15.08 11.36 -0.27
N LYS A 207 -16.07 10.90 -1.04
CA LYS A 207 -17.36 11.57 -1.22
C LYS A 207 -18.17 11.52 0.10
N GLY A 208 -19.13 12.43 0.22
CA GLY A 208 -20.11 12.44 1.32
C GLY A 208 -21.17 11.35 1.19
#